data_ffc1e6db37840e6956778ff9542076da
#
_entry.id   ffc1e6db37840e6956778ff9542076da
#
_cell.length_a   1.000
_cell.length_b   1.000
_cell.length_c   1.000
_cell.angle_alpha   90.00
_cell.angle_beta   90.00
_cell.angle_gamma   90.00
#
_symmetry.space_group_name_H-M   'P 1'
#
loop_
_entity.id
_entity.type
_entity.pdbx_description
1 polymer ?
#
loop_
_entity_poly.entity_id
_entity_poly.type
_entity_poly.pdbx_seq_one_letter_code
_entity_poly.pdbx_strand_id
1 'polypeptide(L)'
;GTDWLGTFFGGMLSTCGLRNAGGPNEDEGVQHGLHGRIGAAPAQNLQWGAEWEGDDYVMRIRGKMRQSRVFGENLTLTREIETRLLSDSLTIRDTVENCGFSVQPLMLLYHINFGYPIVDRDTVLVQSKTNVKARDEEAQKGIDTFNVFSDPVPDYKEQVFYHDMEPDADGFVTACLFNKNLGENGLGAYVRFNKNQLPLMCEWKQVGEGEYVIGLEPGTAYTEGR
;
A
#
# COMPACT_ATOMS: atom_id res chain seq x y z
N GLY A 1 13.22 -15.15 -2.14
CA GLY A 1 13.41 -14.87 -3.51
C GLY A 1 12.33 -14.00 -4.13
N THR A 2 12.44 -13.75 -5.40
CA THR A 2 11.54 -12.91 -6.20
C THR A 2 10.40 -13.71 -6.83
N ASP A 3 10.21 -14.97 -6.47
CA ASP A 3 9.16 -15.86 -7.02
C ASP A 3 7.74 -15.29 -6.85
N TRP A 4 7.55 -14.41 -5.86
CA TRP A 4 6.33 -13.66 -5.67
C TRP A 4 5.92 -12.87 -6.92
N LEU A 5 6.87 -12.29 -7.65
CA LEU A 5 6.59 -11.56 -8.89
C LEU A 5 5.92 -12.44 -9.95
N GLY A 6 6.22 -13.74 -9.98
CA GLY A 6 5.57 -14.70 -10.89
C GLY A 6 4.11 -15.00 -10.54
N THR A 7 3.66 -14.63 -9.35
CA THR A 7 2.26 -14.79 -8.90
C THR A 7 1.51 -13.47 -8.78
N PHE A 8 2.19 -12.34 -9.01
CA PHE A 8 1.60 -11.02 -8.97
C PHE A 8 0.91 -10.71 -10.30
N PHE A 9 -0.40 -10.55 -10.27
CA PHE A 9 -1.20 -10.28 -11.46
C PHE A 9 -1.56 -8.81 -11.64
N GLY A 10 -0.89 -7.92 -10.92
CA GLY A 10 -1.19 -6.50 -10.93
C GLY A 10 -2.50 -6.17 -10.20
N GLY A 11 -2.70 -4.92 -9.92
CA GLY A 11 -3.91 -4.44 -9.28
C GLY A 11 -3.63 -3.17 -8.47
N MET A 12 -4.68 -2.43 -8.18
CA MET A 12 -4.56 -1.20 -7.41
C MET A 12 -3.99 -1.46 -6.03
N LEU A 13 -4.34 -2.56 -5.36
CA LEU A 13 -3.87 -2.88 -4.03
C LEU A 13 -3.29 -4.28 -3.97
N SER A 14 -2.03 -4.38 -3.57
CA SER A 14 -1.41 -5.59 -3.05
C SER A 14 -1.20 -5.46 -1.54
N THR A 15 -1.58 -6.49 -0.78
CA THR A 15 -1.35 -6.50 0.67
C THR A 15 -0.05 -7.24 0.95
N CYS A 16 0.91 -6.56 1.57
CA CYS A 16 2.18 -7.15 1.97
C CYS A 16 2.15 -7.47 3.47
N GLY A 17 2.56 -8.65 3.86
CA GLY A 17 2.51 -9.07 5.26
C GLY A 17 2.35 -10.58 5.44
N LEU A 18 2.03 -11.05 6.65
CA LEU A 18 1.85 -10.35 7.95
C LEU A 18 3.09 -10.45 8.84
N ARG A 19 4.05 -11.31 8.49
CA ARG A 19 5.30 -11.50 9.24
C ARG A 19 6.49 -10.74 8.65
N ASN A 20 6.42 -10.41 7.38
CA ASN A 20 7.36 -9.54 6.66
C ASN A 20 6.60 -8.81 5.56
N ALA A 21 7.01 -7.59 5.25
CA ALA A 21 6.32 -6.75 4.28
C ALA A 21 7.23 -6.25 3.13
N GLY A 22 8.53 -6.20 3.35
CA GLY A 22 9.50 -5.64 2.42
C GLY A 22 10.23 -6.64 1.55
N GLY A 23 11.48 -6.31 1.21
CA GLY A 23 12.37 -7.11 0.38
C GLY A 23 12.70 -8.48 0.98
N PRO A 24 13.22 -9.41 0.16
CA PRO A 24 13.69 -10.69 0.66
C PRO A 24 14.80 -10.54 1.70
N ASN A 25 14.67 -11.23 2.81
CA ASN A 25 15.65 -11.14 3.91
C ASN A 25 15.72 -12.44 4.71
N GLU A 26 16.66 -12.50 5.63
CA GLU A 26 16.74 -13.55 6.64
C GLU A 26 16.67 -12.95 8.03
N ASP A 27 15.82 -13.48 8.89
CA ASP A 27 15.69 -13.10 10.27
C ASP A 27 15.51 -14.31 11.17
N GLU A 28 16.33 -14.40 12.24
CA GLU A 28 16.34 -15.53 13.19
C GLU A 28 16.45 -16.92 12.50
N GLY A 29 17.22 -17.00 11.41
CA GLY A 29 17.40 -18.24 10.63
C GLY A 29 16.21 -18.62 9.76
N VAL A 30 15.24 -17.71 9.59
CA VAL A 30 14.08 -17.91 8.72
C VAL A 30 14.23 -17.03 7.48
N GLN A 31 14.17 -17.65 6.30
CA GLN A 31 14.13 -16.93 5.02
C GLN A 31 12.75 -16.34 4.78
N HIS A 32 12.69 -15.04 4.50
CA HIS A 32 11.49 -14.31 4.15
C HIS A 32 11.53 -13.93 2.67
N GLY A 33 10.44 -14.22 1.96
CA GLY A 33 10.28 -13.81 0.56
C GLY A 33 9.81 -12.37 0.44
N LEU A 34 9.88 -11.84 -0.78
CA LEU A 34 9.39 -10.51 -1.12
C LEU A 34 7.91 -10.36 -0.69
N HIS A 35 7.61 -9.26 0.00
CA HIS A 35 6.25 -8.83 0.40
C HIS A 35 5.44 -9.80 1.26
N GLY A 36 6.06 -10.86 1.78
CA GLY A 36 5.38 -11.83 2.62
C GLY A 36 4.42 -12.74 1.86
N ARG A 37 3.44 -13.31 2.57
CA ARG A 37 2.58 -14.37 2.01
C ARG A 37 1.09 -14.04 1.97
N ILE A 38 0.65 -13.00 2.68
CA ILE A 38 -0.78 -12.74 2.85
C ILE A 38 -1.46 -12.33 1.54
N GLY A 39 -0.74 -11.64 0.63
CA GLY A 39 -1.27 -11.20 -0.65
C GLY A 39 -1.66 -12.35 -1.60
N ALA A 40 -1.04 -13.52 -1.43
CA ALA A 40 -1.37 -14.72 -2.20
C ALA A 40 -2.34 -15.66 -1.48
N ALA A 41 -2.77 -15.33 -0.25
CA ALA A 41 -3.70 -16.15 0.51
C ALA A 41 -5.14 -15.94 0.00
N PRO A 42 -5.86 -17.02 -0.39
CA PRO A 42 -7.24 -16.88 -0.85
C PRO A 42 -8.16 -16.46 0.31
N ALA A 43 -9.08 -15.55 0.01
CA ALA A 43 -10.11 -15.16 0.95
C ALA A 43 -11.10 -16.30 1.19
N GLN A 44 -11.42 -16.55 2.45
CA GLN A 44 -12.42 -17.50 2.92
C GLN A 44 -13.56 -16.77 3.58
N ASN A 45 -14.69 -17.45 3.77
CA ASN A 45 -15.89 -16.88 4.40
C ASN A 45 -16.30 -15.56 3.75
N LEU A 46 -16.27 -15.53 2.42
CA LEU A 46 -16.59 -14.34 1.64
C LEU A 46 -18.07 -14.01 1.81
N GLN A 47 -18.32 -12.77 2.20
CA GLN A 47 -19.64 -12.17 2.33
C GLN A 47 -19.68 -10.91 1.49
N TRP A 48 -20.77 -10.67 0.79
CA TRP A 48 -21.01 -9.42 0.08
C TRP A 48 -22.48 -9.07 0.13
N GLY A 49 -22.78 -7.81 0.07
CA GLY A 49 -24.14 -7.32 0.07
C GLY A 49 -24.19 -5.83 -0.18
N ALA A 50 -25.40 -5.36 -0.39
CA ALA A 50 -25.70 -3.94 -0.50
C ALA A 50 -27.08 -3.67 0.07
N GLU A 51 -27.19 -2.58 0.82
CA GLU A 51 -28.43 -2.21 1.50
C GLU A 51 -28.54 -0.69 1.67
N TRP A 52 -29.76 -0.22 1.89
CA TRP A 52 -30.00 1.17 2.24
C TRP A 52 -29.76 1.40 3.74
N GLU A 53 -28.88 2.34 4.06
CA GLU A 53 -28.67 2.86 5.39
C GLU A 53 -29.08 4.35 5.40
N GLY A 54 -30.33 4.62 5.78
CA GLY A 54 -30.91 5.93 5.57
C GLY A 54 -31.04 6.26 4.09
N ASP A 55 -30.38 7.34 3.65
CA ASP A 55 -30.38 7.78 2.23
C ASP A 55 -29.17 7.24 1.44
N ASP A 56 -28.25 6.53 2.09
CA ASP A 56 -27.06 5.95 1.47
C ASP A 56 -27.30 4.48 1.06
N TYR A 57 -27.02 4.14 -0.19
CA TYR A 57 -26.96 2.74 -0.62
C TYR A 57 -25.53 2.23 -0.46
N VAL A 58 -25.30 1.46 0.59
CA VAL A 58 -24.00 1.00 1.02
C VAL A 58 -23.70 -0.39 0.47
N MET A 59 -22.53 -0.54 -0.14
CA MET A 59 -22.05 -1.80 -0.71
C MET A 59 -20.83 -2.27 0.10
N ARG A 60 -20.85 -3.54 0.52
CA ARG A 60 -19.78 -4.15 1.33
C ARG A 60 -19.36 -5.50 0.78
N ILE A 61 -18.07 -5.76 0.91
CA ILE A 61 -17.50 -7.10 0.75
C ILE A 61 -16.59 -7.37 1.94
N ARG A 62 -16.68 -8.57 2.50
CA ARG A 62 -15.87 -9.00 3.64
C ARG A 62 -15.33 -10.40 3.39
N GLY A 63 -14.06 -10.60 3.75
CA GLY A 63 -13.39 -11.90 3.65
C GLY A 63 -12.33 -12.07 4.72
N LYS A 64 -11.93 -13.31 4.92
CA LYS A 64 -10.92 -13.70 5.90
C LYS A 64 -9.77 -14.44 5.21
N MET A 65 -8.55 -13.98 5.41
CA MET A 65 -7.33 -14.63 4.95
C MET A 65 -6.55 -15.16 6.18
N ARG A 66 -5.93 -16.31 6.03
CA ARG A 66 -5.16 -16.93 7.12
C ARG A 66 -3.74 -17.21 6.68
N GLN A 67 -2.80 -16.72 7.46
CA GLN A 67 -1.39 -17.07 7.35
C GLN A 67 -1.01 -17.97 8.53
N SER A 68 -0.75 -19.24 8.26
CA SER A 68 -0.40 -20.18 9.29
C SER A 68 0.67 -21.15 8.84
N ARG A 69 1.40 -21.71 9.81
CA ARG A 69 2.39 -22.76 9.62
C ARG A 69 2.28 -23.77 10.77
N VAL A 70 2.48 -25.05 10.47
CA VAL A 70 2.58 -26.09 11.50
C VAL A 70 3.75 -25.75 12.42
N PHE A 71 3.53 -25.77 13.72
CA PHE A 71 4.48 -25.34 14.76
C PHE A 71 5.03 -23.91 14.58
N GLY A 72 4.26 -23.03 13.98
CA GLY A 72 4.64 -21.64 13.74
C GLY A 72 3.50 -20.65 13.99
N GLU A 73 3.51 -19.60 13.21
CA GLU A 73 2.51 -18.54 13.27
C GLU A 73 1.10 -19.03 12.93
N ASN A 74 0.10 -18.35 13.49
CA ASN A 74 -1.30 -18.52 13.15
C ASN A 74 -1.98 -17.16 13.21
N LEU A 75 -1.91 -16.43 12.11
CA LEU A 75 -2.42 -15.06 11.96
C LEU A 75 -3.63 -15.06 11.02
N THR A 76 -4.60 -14.25 11.35
CA THR A 76 -5.79 -14.04 10.51
C THR A 76 -5.95 -12.57 10.19
N LEU A 77 -6.16 -12.26 8.93
CA LEU A 77 -6.56 -10.93 8.45
C LEU A 77 -8.04 -11.02 8.04
N THR A 78 -8.88 -10.23 8.68
CA THR A 78 -10.27 -10.00 8.23
C THR A 78 -10.33 -8.65 7.58
N ARG A 79 -10.67 -8.61 6.28
CA ARG A 79 -10.81 -7.39 5.49
C ARG A 79 -12.27 -7.11 5.20
N GLU A 80 -12.65 -5.87 5.40
CA GLU A 80 -13.91 -5.31 4.91
C GLU A 80 -13.62 -4.14 3.97
N ILE A 81 -14.28 -4.14 2.82
CA ILE A 81 -14.23 -3.04 1.85
C ILE A 81 -15.65 -2.51 1.72
N GLU A 82 -15.79 -1.20 1.91
CA GLU A 82 -17.07 -0.50 1.86
C GLU A 82 -16.98 0.67 0.87
N THR A 83 -18.04 0.84 0.09
CA THR A 83 -18.27 2.05 -0.70
C THR A 83 -19.76 2.36 -0.75
N ARG A 84 -20.13 3.55 -1.21
CA ARG A 84 -21.53 3.98 -1.40
C ARG A 84 -21.82 4.24 -2.86
N LEU A 85 -23.06 4.06 -3.25
CA LEU A 85 -23.51 4.39 -4.60
C LEU A 85 -23.21 5.85 -4.91
N LEU A 86 -22.63 6.13 -6.08
CA LEU A 86 -22.17 7.44 -6.53
C LEU A 86 -20.99 8.04 -5.73
N SER A 87 -20.39 7.28 -4.83
CA SER A 87 -19.14 7.70 -4.18
C SER A 87 -17.95 7.44 -5.10
N ASP A 88 -16.97 8.32 -5.06
CA ASP A 88 -15.66 8.20 -5.72
C ASP A 88 -14.58 7.63 -4.79
N SER A 89 -14.98 7.14 -3.62
CA SER A 89 -14.10 6.60 -2.61
C SER A 89 -14.52 5.23 -2.10
N LEU A 90 -13.57 4.50 -1.57
CA LEU A 90 -13.79 3.26 -0.82
C LEU A 90 -13.01 3.26 0.48
N THR A 91 -13.53 2.57 1.47
CA THR A 91 -12.88 2.37 2.77
C THR A 91 -12.48 0.92 2.93
N ILE A 92 -11.23 0.69 3.33
CA ILE A 92 -10.72 -0.64 3.69
C ILE A 92 -10.52 -0.66 5.19
N ARG A 93 -11.11 -1.65 5.87
CA ARG A 93 -10.92 -1.92 7.29
C ARG A 93 -10.37 -3.32 7.47
N ASP A 94 -9.18 -3.40 8.05
CA ASP A 94 -8.53 -4.66 8.34
C ASP A 94 -8.43 -4.89 9.84
N THR A 95 -8.73 -6.12 10.24
CA THR A 95 -8.48 -6.62 11.60
C THR A 95 -7.52 -7.80 11.52
N VAL A 96 -6.37 -7.66 12.18
CA VAL A 96 -5.40 -8.75 12.28
C VAL A 96 -5.46 -9.35 13.67
N GLU A 97 -5.63 -10.68 13.72
CA GLU A 97 -5.68 -11.45 14.96
C GLU A 97 -4.52 -12.45 15.00
N ASN A 98 -3.82 -12.48 16.11
CA ASN A 98 -2.91 -13.57 16.42
C ASN A 98 -3.69 -14.70 17.10
N CYS A 99 -4.04 -15.71 16.33
CA CYS A 99 -4.74 -16.92 16.80
C CYS A 99 -3.77 -18.00 17.31
N GLY A 100 -2.48 -17.71 17.41
CA GLY A 100 -1.44 -18.59 17.92
C GLY A 100 -1.15 -18.37 19.41
N PHE A 101 -0.17 -19.08 19.94
CA PHE A 101 0.19 -19.07 21.36
C PHE A 101 1.50 -18.29 21.63
N SER A 102 2.16 -17.79 20.61
CA SER A 102 3.37 -16.99 20.72
C SER A 102 3.16 -15.59 20.16
N VAL A 103 3.87 -14.62 20.71
CA VAL A 103 3.91 -13.25 20.18
C VAL A 103 4.43 -13.30 18.75
N GLN A 104 3.77 -12.55 17.87
CA GLN A 104 4.16 -12.39 16.47
C GLN A 104 4.31 -10.91 16.13
N PRO A 105 5.27 -10.52 15.31
CA PRO A 105 5.31 -9.17 14.77
C PRO A 105 4.11 -8.94 13.84
N LEU A 106 3.63 -7.71 13.78
CA LEU A 106 2.67 -7.28 12.76
C LEU A 106 3.40 -6.43 11.73
N MET A 107 3.69 -7.05 10.58
CA MET A 107 4.27 -6.39 9.42
C MET A 107 3.19 -6.30 8.34
N LEU A 108 2.63 -5.12 8.16
CA LEU A 108 1.54 -4.88 7.21
C LEU A 108 1.85 -3.64 6.38
N LEU A 109 1.78 -3.78 5.06
CA LEU A 109 1.94 -2.69 4.11
C LEU A 109 0.84 -2.80 3.04
N TYR A 110 0.16 -1.70 2.79
CA TYR A 110 -0.83 -1.55 1.72
C TYR A 110 -0.13 -0.99 0.49
N HIS A 111 0.30 -1.84 -0.41
CA HIS A 111 0.98 -1.44 -1.63
C HIS A 111 -0.05 -0.99 -2.68
N ILE A 112 -0.41 0.30 -2.63
CA ILE A 112 -1.44 0.88 -3.50
C ILE A 112 -0.78 1.50 -4.72
N ASN A 113 -1.10 0.96 -5.90
CA ASN A 113 -0.41 1.27 -7.16
C ASN A 113 -1.25 2.20 -8.03
N PHE A 114 -0.62 3.24 -8.53
CA PHE A 114 -1.18 4.20 -9.47
C PHE A 114 -0.31 4.29 -10.72
N GLY A 115 -0.94 4.22 -11.88
CA GLY A 115 -0.27 4.33 -13.16
C GLY A 115 -0.96 5.35 -14.07
N TYR A 116 -0.63 5.31 -15.35
CA TYR A 116 -1.30 6.13 -16.34
C TYR A 116 -2.81 5.81 -16.40
N PRO A 117 -3.71 6.82 -16.55
CA PRO A 117 -3.43 8.22 -16.85
C PRO A 117 -3.34 9.14 -15.63
N ILE A 118 -3.55 8.63 -14.38
CA ILE A 118 -3.47 9.48 -13.20
C ILE A 118 -2.03 9.95 -12.94
N VAL A 119 -1.05 9.10 -13.28
CA VAL A 119 0.37 9.43 -13.20
C VAL A 119 0.95 9.62 -14.59
N ASP A 120 1.47 10.82 -14.83
CA ASP A 120 2.27 11.19 -15.98
C ASP A 120 3.21 12.35 -15.59
N ARG A 121 3.91 12.97 -16.56
CA ARG A 121 4.83 14.07 -16.33
C ARG A 121 4.20 15.35 -15.74
N ASP A 122 2.89 15.50 -15.84
CA ASP A 122 2.15 16.66 -15.33
C ASP A 122 1.56 16.43 -13.93
N THR A 123 1.78 15.23 -13.38
CA THR A 123 1.33 14.83 -12.06
C THR A 123 2.27 15.36 -10.97
N VAL A 124 1.70 15.71 -9.84
CA VAL A 124 2.44 16.05 -8.62
C VAL A 124 1.89 15.24 -7.43
N LEU A 125 2.76 14.83 -6.54
CA LEU A 125 2.36 14.30 -5.24
C LEU A 125 2.15 15.46 -4.27
N VAL A 126 0.90 15.66 -3.86
CA VAL A 126 0.49 16.62 -2.83
C VAL A 126 0.15 15.84 -1.57
N GLN A 127 0.69 16.23 -0.44
CA GLN A 127 0.52 15.45 0.78
C GLN A 127 0.56 16.31 2.04
N SER A 128 0.14 15.72 3.16
CA SER A 128 0.33 16.30 4.50
C SER A 128 1.81 16.64 4.70
N LYS A 129 2.08 17.69 5.46
CA LYS A 129 3.47 18.11 5.74
C LYS A 129 4.30 16.90 6.22
N THR A 130 5.48 16.73 5.66
CA THR A 130 6.28 15.52 5.86
C THR A 130 7.78 15.82 5.88
N ASN A 131 8.51 14.95 6.58
CA ASN A 131 9.94 14.78 6.38
C ASN A 131 10.17 13.55 5.52
N VAL A 132 10.93 13.69 4.44
CA VAL A 132 11.17 12.62 3.48
C VAL A 132 12.61 12.11 3.61
N LYS A 133 12.78 10.79 3.59
CA LYS A 133 14.08 10.14 3.59
C LYS A 133 14.18 9.17 2.43
N ALA A 134 15.27 9.21 1.71
CA ALA A 134 15.59 8.20 0.71
C ALA A 134 15.94 6.87 1.38
N ARG A 135 15.47 5.74 0.82
CA ARG A 135 15.80 4.39 1.28
C ARG A 135 17.29 4.07 1.08
N ASP A 136 17.85 4.48 -0.05
CA ASP A 136 19.17 4.10 -0.50
C ASP A 136 19.84 5.20 -1.36
N GLU A 137 21.04 4.94 -1.86
CA GLU A 137 21.79 5.88 -2.71
C GLU A 137 21.09 6.17 -4.04
N GLU A 138 20.32 5.23 -4.59
CA GLU A 138 19.57 5.47 -5.82
C GLU A 138 18.41 6.44 -5.57
N ALA A 139 17.65 6.22 -4.51
CA ALA A 139 16.58 7.12 -4.09
C ALA A 139 17.13 8.51 -3.69
N GLN A 140 18.34 8.57 -3.10
CA GLN A 140 18.97 9.84 -2.72
C GLN A 140 19.19 10.78 -3.92
N LYS A 141 19.36 10.26 -5.13
CA LYS A 141 19.48 11.06 -6.35
C LYS A 141 18.20 11.81 -6.71
N GLY A 142 17.04 11.26 -6.32
CA GLY A 142 15.71 11.82 -6.57
C GLY A 142 15.09 12.56 -5.39
N ILE A 143 15.80 12.76 -4.28
CA ILE A 143 15.22 13.32 -3.04
C ILE A 143 14.60 14.70 -3.22
N ASP A 144 15.14 15.54 -4.08
CA ASP A 144 14.62 16.87 -4.35
C ASP A 144 13.45 16.87 -5.36
N THR A 145 13.15 15.71 -5.96
CA THR A 145 12.14 15.53 -7.00
C THR A 145 11.22 14.34 -6.74
N PHE A 146 11.17 13.85 -5.49
CA PHE A 146 10.32 12.71 -5.15
C PHE A 146 8.86 12.94 -5.54
N ASN A 147 8.36 14.18 -5.41
CA ASN A 147 6.96 14.56 -5.57
C ASN A 147 6.56 15.01 -7.00
N VAL A 148 7.45 14.89 -7.97
CA VAL A 148 7.18 15.20 -9.39
C VAL A 148 7.60 14.02 -10.27
N PHE A 149 6.97 13.90 -11.44
CA PHE A 149 7.17 12.77 -12.32
C PHE A 149 7.64 13.24 -13.70
N SER A 150 8.26 12.34 -14.47
CA SER A 150 8.77 12.61 -15.81
C SER A 150 8.01 11.80 -16.86
N ASP A 151 8.28 12.01 -18.12
CA ASP A 151 8.03 10.99 -19.15
C ASP A 151 8.78 9.70 -18.79
N PRO A 152 8.36 8.53 -19.29
CA PRO A 152 9.05 7.27 -19.05
C PRO A 152 10.56 7.35 -19.39
N VAL A 153 11.40 6.81 -18.54
CA VAL A 153 12.86 6.89 -18.64
C VAL A 153 13.42 5.50 -18.96
N PRO A 154 14.27 5.35 -20.00
CA PRO A 154 14.96 4.08 -20.26
C PRO A 154 15.84 3.66 -19.08
N ASP A 155 15.85 2.37 -18.75
CA ASP A 155 16.68 1.78 -17.70
C ASP A 155 16.55 2.45 -16.32
N TYR A 156 15.38 3.03 -16.04
CA TYR A 156 15.11 3.67 -14.75
C TYR A 156 15.26 2.66 -13.60
N LYS A 157 15.95 3.07 -12.56
CA LYS A 157 16.05 2.30 -11.31
C LYS A 157 15.04 2.83 -10.31
N GLU A 158 14.24 1.94 -9.73
CA GLU A 158 13.27 2.31 -8.71
C GLU A 158 13.87 3.20 -7.62
N GLN A 159 13.10 4.15 -7.16
CA GLN A 159 13.43 4.99 -6.03
C GLN A 159 12.36 4.82 -4.95
N VAL A 160 12.79 4.68 -3.71
CA VAL A 160 11.89 4.49 -2.58
C VAL A 160 12.15 5.56 -1.53
N PHE A 161 11.06 6.21 -1.10
CA PHE A 161 11.11 7.29 -0.12
C PHE A 161 10.21 6.96 1.07
N TYR A 162 10.70 7.26 2.26
CA TYR A 162 9.95 7.13 3.51
C TYR A 162 9.47 8.50 3.97
N HIS A 163 8.18 8.60 4.26
CA HIS A 163 7.52 9.84 4.63
C HIS A 163 7.08 9.80 6.08
N ASP A 164 7.63 10.71 6.89
CA ASP A 164 7.13 10.96 8.25
C ASP A 164 6.17 12.14 8.21
N MET A 165 4.89 11.84 7.98
CA MET A 165 3.83 12.83 7.72
C MET A 165 3.24 13.36 9.03
N GLU A 166 2.95 14.68 9.08
CA GLU A 166 2.25 15.30 10.20
C GLU A 166 0.74 15.03 10.10
N PRO A 167 0.09 14.40 11.10
CA PRO A 167 -1.33 14.13 11.06
C PRO A 167 -2.18 15.38 11.30
N ASP A 168 -3.42 15.34 10.82
CA ASP A 168 -4.46 16.32 11.18
C ASP A 168 -4.94 16.11 12.63
N ALA A 169 -5.91 16.94 13.07
CA ALA A 169 -6.44 16.90 14.45
C ALA A 169 -7.10 15.55 14.80
N ASP A 170 -7.54 14.79 13.81
CA ASP A 170 -8.19 13.49 13.96
C ASP A 170 -7.20 12.31 13.81
N GLY A 171 -5.91 12.62 13.62
CA GLY A 171 -4.84 11.64 13.49
C GLY A 171 -4.65 11.10 12.08
N PHE A 172 -5.27 11.70 11.06
CA PHE A 172 -5.15 11.25 9.67
C PHE A 172 -4.09 12.03 8.91
N VAL A 173 -3.51 11.34 7.92
CA VAL A 173 -2.63 11.90 6.90
C VAL A 173 -3.17 11.57 5.52
N THR A 174 -2.85 12.42 4.53
CA THR A 174 -3.31 12.26 3.15
C THR A 174 -2.16 12.46 2.18
N ALA A 175 -2.07 11.58 1.20
CA ALA A 175 -1.20 11.68 0.03
C ALA A 175 -2.05 11.60 -1.23
N CYS A 176 -1.92 12.56 -2.14
CA CYS A 176 -2.71 12.70 -3.36
C CYS A 176 -1.80 12.86 -4.57
N LEU A 177 -1.96 11.99 -5.55
CA LEU A 177 -1.41 12.17 -6.89
C LEU A 177 -2.40 13.03 -7.70
N PHE A 178 -2.03 14.25 -8.01
CA PHE A 178 -2.86 15.19 -8.73
C PHE A 178 -2.30 15.47 -10.12
N ASN A 179 -3.07 15.13 -11.14
CA ASN A 179 -2.77 15.43 -12.54
C ASN A 179 -3.64 16.61 -13.01
N LYS A 180 -3.01 17.77 -13.19
CA LYS A 180 -3.68 19.01 -13.58
C LYS A 180 -4.28 18.99 -14.98
N ASN A 181 -3.79 18.11 -15.85
CA ASN A 181 -4.20 18.00 -17.26
C ASN A 181 -5.18 16.86 -17.52
N LEU A 182 -5.56 16.10 -16.51
CA LEU A 182 -6.52 15.02 -16.65
C LEU A 182 -7.95 15.52 -16.37
N GLY A 183 -8.81 15.49 -17.38
CA GLY A 183 -10.15 16.07 -17.31
C GLY A 183 -10.14 17.61 -17.44
N GLU A 184 -11.29 18.23 -17.22
CA GLU A 184 -11.46 19.69 -17.40
C GLU A 184 -10.81 20.52 -16.28
N ASN A 185 -10.76 19.98 -15.07
CA ASN A 185 -10.30 20.68 -13.86
C ASN A 185 -9.12 20.01 -13.17
N GLY A 186 -8.49 19.04 -13.82
CA GLY A 186 -7.56 18.13 -13.21
C GLY A 186 -8.27 17.01 -12.45
N LEU A 187 -7.56 15.92 -12.21
CA LEU A 187 -8.03 14.77 -11.43
C LEU A 187 -6.96 14.35 -10.43
N GLY A 188 -7.38 14.00 -9.21
CA GLY A 188 -6.51 13.46 -8.19
C GLY A 188 -6.99 12.11 -7.69
N ALA A 189 -6.06 11.24 -7.35
CA ALA A 189 -6.30 10.03 -6.58
C ALA A 189 -5.55 10.12 -5.25
N TYR A 190 -6.21 9.83 -4.13
CA TYR A 190 -5.59 9.98 -2.82
C TYR A 190 -5.70 8.73 -1.97
N VAL A 191 -4.75 8.59 -1.06
CA VAL A 191 -4.77 7.64 0.05
C VAL A 191 -4.82 8.43 1.35
N ARG A 192 -5.82 8.13 2.19
CA ARG A 192 -5.97 8.72 3.52
C ARG A 192 -5.99 7.62 4.58
N PHE A 193 -5.16 7.74 5.59
CA PHE A 193 -5.05 6.72 6.64
C PHE A 193 -4.74 7.34 8.00
N ASN A 194 -5.05 6.60 9.07
CA ASN A 194 -4.76 7.04 10.44
C ASN A 194 -3.31 6.70 10.80
N LYS A 195 -2.51 7.72 11.10
CA LYS A 195 -1.08 7.57 11.41
C LYS A 195 -0.82 6.75 12.68
N ASN A 196 -1.73 6.72 13.62
CA ASN A 196 -1.58 5.90 14.83
C ASN A 196 -1.72 4.40 14.54
N GLN A 197 -2.41 4.03 13.45
CA GLN A 197 -2.57 2.64 13.02
C GLN A 197 -1.48 2.24 12.02
N LEU A 198 -1.13 3.14 11.11
CA LEU A 198 -0.13 2.95 10.06
C LEU A 198 0.90 4.09 10.17
N PRO A 199 1.93 3.94 11.01
CA PRO A 199 2.85 5.04 11.34
C PRO A 199 3.76 5.46 10.20
N LEU A 200 3.89 4.64 9.18
CA LEU A 200 4.82 4.83 8.07
C LEU A 200 4.05 4.98 6.76
N MET A 201 4.59 5.79 5.86
CA MET A 201 4.24 5.78 4.45
C MET A 201 5.50 5.62 3.61
N CYS A 202 5.47 4.64 2.71
CA CYS A 202 6.48 4.45 1.70
C CYS A 202 5.93 4.92 0.35
N GLU A 203 6.74 5.67 -0.40
CA GLU A 203 6.52 5.97 -1.80
C GLU A 203 7.48 5.11 -2.62
N TRP A 204 6.95 4.25 -3.46
CA TRP A 204 7.71 3.52 -4.46
C TRP A 204 7.53 4.18 -5.82
N LYS A 205 8.60 4.73 -6.35
CA LYS A 205 8.61 5.46 -7.60
C LYS A 205 9.31 4.65 -8.68
N GLN A 206 8.56 4.22 -9.70
CA GLN A 206 9.05 3.53 -10.86
C GLN A 206 8.50 4.19 -12.12
N VAL A 207 9.32 5.02 -12.77
CA VAL A 207 8.96 5.78 -13.97
C VAL A 207 9.73 5.29 -15.20
N GLY A 208 9.96 3.99 -15.27
CA GLY A 208 10.66 3.33 -16.37
C GLY A 208 9.80 3.12 -17.61
N GLU A 209 10.44 2.97 -18.76
CA GLU A 209 9.78 2.53 -19.98
C GLU A 209 9.23 1.11 -19.81
N GLY A 210 7.90 0.93 -19.97
CA GLY A 210 7.21 -0.34 -19.78
C GLY A 210 6.86 -0.68 -18.32
N GLU A 211 7.35 0.10 -17.35
CA GLU A 211 7.17 -0.12 -15.91
C GLU A 211 6.84 1.20 -15.20
N TYR A 212 5.76 1.86 -15.61
CA TYR A 212 5.42 3.20 -15.17
C TYR A 212 4.33 3.17 -14.10
N VAL A 213 4.73 3.25 -12.83
CA VAL A 213 3.84 3.08 -11.68
C VAL A 213 4.38 3.80 -10.45
N ILE A 214 3.49 4.30 -9.59
CA ILE A 214 3.79 4.86 -8.27
C ILE A 214 3.04 4.06 -7.22
N GLY A 215 3.76 3.56 -6.21
CA GLY A 215 3.19 3.00 -5.00
C GLY A 215 3.03 4.08 -3.93
N LEU A 216 1.83 4.24 -3.38
CA LEU A 216 1.59 4.94 -2.12
C LEU A 216 1.25 3.89 -1.06
N GLU A 217 2.15 3.71 -0.10
CA GLU A 217 2.20 2.48 0.68
C GLU A 217 2.19 2.75 2.20
N PRO A 218 1.02 3.03 2.79
CA PRO A 218 0.92 3.10 4.23
C PRO A 218 1.15 1.73 4.88
N GLY A 219 1.89 1.70 6.00
CA GLY A 219 2.24 0.45 6.65
C GLY A 219 2.67 0.57 8.10
N THR A 220 2.90 -0.59 8.71
CA THR A 220 3.40 -0.72 10.09
C THR A 220 4.91 -0.98 10.13
N ALA A 221 5.55 -1.22 8.99
CA ALA A 221 6.95 -1.59 8.86
C ALA A 221 7.57 -0.92 7.64
N TYR A 222 8.88 -0.75 7.67
CA TYR A 222 9.68 -0.37 6.51
C TYR A 222 9.72 -1.52 5.49
N THR A 223 10.16 -1.20 4.26
CA THR A 223 10.32 -2.19 3.18
C THR A 223 11.68 -2.89 3.22
N GLU A 224 12.47 -2.66 4.25
CA GLU A 224 13.77 -3.24 4.50
C GLU A 224 13.75 -4.08 5.78
N GLY A 225 14.53 -5.17 5.75
CA GLY A 225 14.55 -6.13 6.85
C GLY A 225 13.24 -6.93 6.89
N ARG A 226 12.86 -7.33 8.11
CA ARG A 226 11.65 -8.11 8.35
C ARG A 226 10.43 -7.24 8.44
#